data_9f7f2057b69110ca3b6c4f4153eaa599
#
_entry.id   9f7f2057b69110ca3b6c4f4153eaa599
#
_cell.length_a   1.000
_cell.length_b   1.000
_cell.length_c   1.000
_cell.angle_alpha   90.00
_cell.angle_beta   90.00
_cell.angle_gamma   90.00
#
_symmetry.space_group_name_H-M   'P 1'
#
loop_
_entity.id
_entity.type
_entity.pdbx_description
1 polymer ?
#
loop_
_entity_poly.entity_id
_entity_poly.type
_entity_poly.pdbx_seq_one_letter_code
_entity_poly.pdbx_strand_id
1 'polypeptide(L)'
;EPDFEERKEAEKYPDIWFFDIKAGQLYIYEYQKSQYYGLESSLEPFSQKFLQQKVTEERTELRRMLTPVNTILVLANVVVFIILSFLGNTTDAEFMAVHGAMDWMDVVEKHQYYRLFTSMFLHFGADHLLQNMLILLVIGCPLERITGKLSYLLIYIGAGLIGAGTSIIFTHGNNPHTV
;
A
#
# COMPACT_ATOMS: atom_id res chain seq x y z
N GLU A 1 -28.13 33.01 2.93
CA GLU A 1 -27.46 34.19 3.51
C GLU A 1 -26.68 33.74 4.76
N PRO A 2 -25.44 34.24 4.94
CA PRO A 2 -24.65 33.90 6.13
C PRO A 2 -25.31 34.43 7.41
N ASP A 3 -25.13 33.71 8.49
CA ASP A 3 -25.64 34.00 9.81
C ASP A 3 -25.00 35.30 10.36
N PHE A 4 -25.62 35.87 11.43
CA PHE A 4 -25.19 37.13 12.04
C PHE A 4 -23.78 37.07 12.65
N GLU A 5 -23.36 35.92 13.20
CA GLU A 5 -22.03 35.74 13.76
C GLU A 5 -20.97 35.64 12.65
N GLU A 6 -21.29 34.98 11.53
CA GLU A 6 -20.42 34.89 10.35
C GLU A 6 -20.23 36.28 9.73
N ARG A 7 -21.25 37.12 9.71
CA ARG A 7 -21.15 38.51 9.25
C ARG A 7 -20.21 39.36 10.11
N LYS A 8 -20.18 39.12 11.42
CA LYS A 8 -19.35 39.86 12.36
C LYS A 8 -17.88 39.49 12.28
N GLU A 9 -17.57 38.22 11.96
CA GLU A 9 -16.23 37.79 11.67
C GLU A 9 -15.74 38.29 10.31
N ALA A 10 -16.65 38.39 9.33
CA ALA A 10 -16.37 38.90 7.99
C ALA A 10 -15.94 40.38 8.01
N GLU A 11 -16.45 41.18 8.95
CA GLU A 11 -16.05 42.58 9.11
C GLU A 11 -14.55 42.79 9.47
N LYS A 12 -13.86 41.74 9.90
CA LYS A 12 -12.44 41.79 10.23
C LYS A 12 -11.52 41.68 9.01
N TYR A 13 -12.04 41.26 7.86
CA TYR A 13 -11.24 40.93 6.69
C TYR A 13 -11.78 41.63 5.44
N PRO A 14 -10.94 42.23 4.58
CA PRO A 14 -11.40 43.07 3.48
C PRO A 14 -12.14 42.34 2.35
N ASP A 15 -11.85 41.05 2.13
CA ASP A 15 -12.50 40.25 1.07
C ASP A 15 -12.67 38.82 1.55
N ILE A 16 -13.91 38.43 1.88
CA ILE A 16 -14.20 37.06 2.33
C ILE A 16 -15.07 36.32 1.31
N TRP A 17 -14.67 35.12 1.03
CA TRP A 17 -15.36 34.21 0.13
C TRP A 17 -16.03 33.10 0.95
N PHE A 18 -17.36 33.02 0.88
CA PHE A 18 -18.15 31.97 1.52
C PHE A 18 -18.62 30.96 0.47
N PHE A 19 -18.35 29.71 0.68
CA PHE A 19 -18.86 28.66 -0.18
C PHE A 19 -19.93 27.85 0.57
N ASP A 20 -21.19 27.97 0.18
CA ASP A 20 -22.26 27.11 0.67
C ASP A 20 -22.18 25.75 -0.01
N ILE A 21 -21.66 24.78 0.72
CA ILE A 21 -21.45 23.39 0.22
C ILE A 21 -22.79 22.71 -0.10
N LYS A 22 -23.89 23.07 0.63
CA LYS A 22 -25.20 22.45 0.42
C LYS A 22 -25.93 23.04 -0.78
N ALA A 23 -25.82 24.33 -0.97
CA ALA A 23 -26.44 25.04 -2.09
C ALA A 23 -25.55 25.06 -3.33
N GLY A 24 -24.25 24.74 -3.21
CA GLY A 24 -23.28 24.86 -4.30
C GLY A 24 -23.04 26.30 -4.76
N GLN A 25 -23.27 27.26 -3.87
CA GLN A 25 -23.22 28.70 -4.18
C GLN A 25 -22.00 29.35 -3.54
N LEU A 26 -21.34 30.24 -4.30
CA LEU A 26 -20.24 31.06 -3.82
C LEU A 26 -20.76 32.47 -3.54
N TYR A 27 -20.50 32.97 -2.35
CA TYR A 27 -20.78 34.33 -1.96
C TYR A 27 -19.48 35.09 -1.72
N ILE A 28 -19.35 36.28 -2.30
CA ILE A 28 -18.22 37.19 -2.06
C ILE A 28 -18.76 38.36 -1.23
N TYR A 29 -18.14 38.61 -0.09
CA TYR A 29 -18.41 39.80 0.70
C TYR A 29 -17.33 40.83 0.46
N GLU A 30 -17.69 41.95 -0.12
CA GLU A 30 -16.80 43.10 -0.33
C GLU A 30 -17.06 44.13 0.79
N TYR A 31 -16.13 44.24 1.73
CA TYR A 31 -16.27 45.08 2.93
C TYR A 31 -16.55 46.55 2.61
N GLN A 32 -15.90 47.13 1.61
CA GLN A 32 -16.08 48.54 1.23
C GLN A 32 -17.46 48.87 0.72
N LYS A 33 -18.19 47.89 0.18
CA LYS A 33 -19.52 48.10 -0.42
C LYS A 33 -20.64 47.49 0.43
N SER A 34 -20.30 46.72 1.48
CA SER A 34 -21.25 45.98 2.30
C SER A 34 -22.27 45.14 1.50
N GLN A 35 -21.83 44.57 0.40
CA GLN A 35 -22.68 43.84 -0.54
C GLN A 35 -22.22 42.39 -0.73
N TYR A 36 -23.21 41.50 -0.82
CA TYR A 36 -23.00 40.11 -1.16
C TYR A 36 -23.29 39.89 -2.66
N TYR A 37 -22.38 39.24 -3.34
CA TYR A 37 -22.57 38.84 -4.74
C TYR A 37 -22.69 37.33 -4.82
N GLY A 38 -23.85 36.83 -5.27
CA GLY A 38 -24.02 35.43 -5.65
C GLY A 38 -23.53 35.22 -7.08
N LEU A 39 -22.62 34.28 -7.28
CA LEU A 39 -22.04 33.95 -8.57
C LEU A 39 -22.59 32.61 -9.08
N GLU A 40 -23.91 32.50 -9.23
CA GLU A 40 -24.57 31.24 -9.61
C GLU A 40 -24.10 30.68 -10.95
N SER A 41 -23.78 31.52 -11.93
CA SER A 41 -23.46 31.10 -13.30
C SER A 41 -21.99 30.73 -13.52
N SER A 42 -21.10 31.09 -12.60
CA SER A 42 -19.64 30.87 -12.77
C SER A 42 -19.08 29.68 -11.96
N LEU A 43 -19.89 28.99 -11.19
CA LEU A 43 -19.45 27.93 -10.28
C LEU A 43 -19.29 26.58 -10.93
N GLU A 44 -19.98 26.31 -12.02
CA GLU A 44 -19.91 25.00 -12.69
C GLU A 44 -18.47 24.65 -13.15
N PRO A 45 -17.74 25.56 -13.83
CA PRO A 45 -16.35 25.32 -14.17
C PRO A 45 -15.42 25.23 -12.95
N PHE A 46 -15.73 25.99 -11.87
CA PHE A 46 -14.95 25.98 -10.65
C PHE A 46 -15.17 24.68 -9.84
N SER A 47 -16.42 24.26 -9.70
CA SER A 47 -16.76 23.02 -9.00
C SER A 47 -16.17 21.80 -9.72
N GLN A 48 -16.23 21.74 -11.04
CA GLN A 48 -15.61 20.68 -11.82
C GLN A 48 -14.08 20.69 -11.69
N LYS A 49 -13.46 21.86 -11.74
CA LYS A 49 -12.01 22.01 -11.57
C LYS A 49 -11.58 21.60 -10.15
N PHE A 50 -12.32 21.98 -9.12
CA PHE A 50 -12.07 21.60 -7.73
C PHE A 50 -12.24 20.10 -7.52
N LEU A 51 -13.29 19.48 -8.06
CA LEU A 51 -13.51 18.03 -8.00
C LEU A 51 -12.41 17.28 -8.75
N GLN A 52 -12.01 17.74 -9.93
CA GLN A 52 -10.89 17.16 -10.68
C GLN A 52 -9.57 17.29 -9.93
N GLN A 53 -9.33 18.43 -9.28
CA GLN A 53 -8.15 18.64 -8.47
C GLN A 53 -8.14 17.68 -7.27
N LYS A 54 -9.25 17.52 -6.55
CA LYS A 54 -9.39 16.59 -5.43
C LYS A 54 -9.17 15.13 -5.84
N VAL A 55 -9.79 14.73 -6.96
CA VAL A 55 -9.57 13.37 -7.52
C VAL A 55 -8.12 13.16 -7.94
N THR A 56 -7.48 14.21 -8.46
CA THR A 56 -6.06 14.14 -8.86
C THR A 56 -5.15 14.07 -7.63
N GLU A 57 -5.44 14.80 -6.58
CA GLU A 57 -4.73 14.74 -5.30
C GLU A 57 -4.86 13.37 -4.65
N GLU A 58 -6.07 12.80 -4.57
CA GLU A 58 -6.30 11.45 -4.04
C GLU A 58 -5.57 10.38 -4.87
N ARG A 59 -5.59 10.47 -6.19
CA ARG A 59 -4.83 9.55 -7.07
C ARG A 59 -3.32 9.70 -6.88
N THR A 60 -2.86 10.93 -6.63
CA THR A 60 -1.44 11.19 -6.40
C THR A 60 -0.99 10.63 -5.05
N GLU A 61 -1.83 10.75 -4.02
CA GLU A 61 -1.56 10.14 -2.71
C GLU A 61 -1.53 8.60 -2.77
N LEU A 62 -2.50 7.97 -3.46
CA LEU A 62 -2.49 6.53 -3.69
C LEU A 62 -1.24 6.08 -4.48
N ARG A 63 -0.83 6.82 -5.51
CA ARG A 63 0.41 6.54 -6.25
C ARG A 63 1.65 6.75 -5.38
N ARG A 64 1.61 7.70 -4.45
CA ARG A 64 2.68 7.88 -3.47
C ARG A 64 2.71 6.74 -2.44
N MET A 65 1.59 6.08 -2.14
CA MET A 65 1.57 4.92 -1.25
C MET A 65 2.24 3.70 -1.86
N LEU A 66 2.18 3.52 -3.18
CA LEU A 66 2.79 2.38 -3.86
C LEU A 66 4.18 2.74 -4.38
N THR A 67 5.15 1.92 -4.08
CA THR A 67 6.51 2.02 -4.60
C THR A 67 6.80 0.89 -5.59
N PRO A 68 7.59 1.12 -6.66
CA PRO A 68 7.64 0.19 -7.78
C PRO A 68 8.21 -1.19 -7.43
N VAL A 69 9.32 -1.26 -6.68
CA VAL A 69 9.94 -2.55 -6.35
C VAL A 69 9.07 -3.33 -5.39
N ASN A 70 8.56 -2.69 -4.34
CA ASN A 70 7.68 -3.35 -3.39
C ASN A 70 6.38 -3.85 -4.04
N THR A 71 5.79 -3.05 -4.94
CA THR A 71 4.60 -3.47 -5.70
C THR A 71 4.88 -4.70 -6.56
N ILE A 72 6.03 -4.74 -7.24
CA ILE A 72 6.45 -5.92 -8.04
C ILE A 72 6.62 -7.15 -7.13
N LEU A 73 7.22 -6.99 -5.95
CA LEU A 73 7.39 -8.09 -5.01
C LEU A 73 6.04 -8.61 -4.49
N VAL A 74 5.13 -7.72 -4.12
CA VAL A 74 3.76 -8.11 -3.72
C VAL A 74 3.06 -8.86 -4.85
N LEU A 75 3.09 -8.33 -6.08
CA LEU A 75 2.47 -8.98 -7.24
C LEU A 75 3.10 -10.35 -7.53
N ALA A 76 4.42 -10.48 -7.44
CA ALA A 76 5.11 -11.75 -7.64
C ALA A 76 4.63 -12.81 -6.65
N ASN A 77 4.55 -12.47 -5.35
CA ASN A 77 4.04 -13.37 -4.31
C ASN A 77 2.59 -13.79 -4.57
N VAL A 78 1.71 -12.83 -4.90
CA VAL A 78 0.31 -13.12 -5.22
C VAL A 78 0.18 -14.00 -6.44
N VAL A 79 0.92 -13.74 -7.52
CA VAL A 79 0.90 -14.54 -8.74
C VAL A 79 1.38 -15.96 -8.49
N VAL A 80 2.50 -16.14 -7.77
CA VAL A 80 3.00 -17.48 -7.40
C VAL A 80 1.96 -18.24 -6.59
N PHE A 81 1.35 -17.60 -5.59
CA PHE A 81 0.32 -18.21 -4.77
C PHE A 81 -0.91 -18.63 -5.59
N ILE A 82 -1.38 -17.78 -6.50
CA ILE A 82 -2.51 -18.09 -7.38
C ILE A 82 -2.17 -19.31 -8.25
N ILE A 83 -1.00 -19.34 -8.88
CA ILE A 83 -0.56 -20.47 -9.71
C ILE A 83 -0.57 -21.77 -8.89
N LEU A 84 0.03 -21.77 -7.70
CA LEU A 84 0.10 -22.94 -6.84
C LEU A 84 -1.29 -23.38 -6.35
N SER A 85 -2.19 -22.44 -6.06
CA SER A 85 -3.56 -22.74 -5.66
C SER A 85 -4.38 -23.42 -6.77
N PHE A 86 -4.05 -23.19 -8.04
CA PHE A 86 -4.63 -23.92 -9.18
C PHE A 86 -4.02 -25.31 -9.38
N LEU A 87 -2.76 -25.51 -8.96
CA LEU A 87 -2.07 -26.79 -9.12
C LEU A 87 -2.35 -27.77 -7.98
N GLY A 88 -2.67 -27.28 -6.78
CA GLY A 88 -2.95 -28.11 -5.63
C GLY A 88 -3.25 -27.34 -4.35
N ASN A 89 -3.13 -28.03 -3.22
CA ASN A 89 -3.43 -27.44 -1.93
C ASN A 89 -2.20 -26.78 -1.32
N THR A 90 -2.23 -25.44 -1.24
CA THR A 90 -1.12 -24.64 -0.68
C THR A 90 -0.96 -24.78 0.86
N THR A 91 -1.86 -25.50 1.55
CA THR A 91 -1.69 -25.83 2.98
C THR A 91 -1.08 -27.19 3.21
N ASP A 92 -0.83 -27.96 2.15
CA ASP A 92 -0.21 -29.27 2.21
C ASP A 92 1.32 -29.12 2.16
N ALA A 93 2.01 -29.62 3.18
CA ALA A 93 3.46 -29.51 3.33
C ALA A 93 4.21 -30.29 2.23
N GLU A 94 3.74 -31.48 1.85
CA GLU A 94 4.36 -32.30 0.82
C GLU A 94 4.21 -31.64 -0.56
N PHE A 95 3.02 -31.12 -0.88
CA PHE A 95 2.80 -30.36 -2.09
C PHE A 95 3.73 -29.14 -2.17
N MET A 96 3.85 -28.37 -1.09
CA MET A 96 4.72 -27.20 -1.05
C MET A 96 6.20 -27.55 -1.13
N ALA A 97 6.64 -28.64 -0.49
CA ALA A 97 8.01 -29.13 -0.60
C ALA A 97 8.37 -29.52 -2.04
N VAL A 98 7.49 -30.22 -2.75
CA VAL A 98 7.69 -30.54 -4.18
C VAL A 98 7.84 -29.28 -5.03
N HIS A 99 7.16 -28.18 -4.68
CA HIS A 99 7.19 -26.90 -5.42
C HIS A 99 8.28 -25.93 -4.93
N GLY A 100 9.22 -26.37 -4.10
CA GLY A 100 10.39 -25.61 -3.72
C GLY A 100 10.29 -24.87 -2.39
N ALA A 101 9.35 -25.26 -1.52
CA ALA A 101 9.37 -24.82 -0.13
C ALA A 101 10.63 -25.33 0.57
N MET A 102 10.99 -24.64 1.64
CA MET A 102 12.19 -24.98 2.38
C MET A 102 11.94 -26.26 3.19
N ASP A 103 12.77 -27.24 2.99
CA ASP A 103 12.87 -28.46 3.77
C ASP A 103 14.31 -28.69 4.16
N TRP A 104 14.55 -29.09 5.44
CA TRP A 104 15.91 -29.24 5.95
C TRP A 104 16.70 -30.32 5.19
N MET A 105 16.08 -31.50 4.94
CA MET A 105 16.75 -32.61 4.25
C MET A 105 17.09 -32.23 2.81
N ASP A 106 16.19 -31.55 2.12
CA ASP A 106 16.40 -31.12 0.75
C ASP A 106 17.53 -30.08 0.66
N VAL A 107 17.59 -29.13 1.59
CA VAL A 107 18.62 -28.08 1.57
C VAL A 107 19.97 -28.59 2.02
N VAL A 108 20.03 -29.32 3.13
CA VAL A 108 21.32 -29.70 3.76
C VAL A 108 21.88 -31.00 3.19
N GLU A 109 21.05 -32.04 3.04
CA GLU A 109 21.53 -33.35 2.56
C GLU A 109 21.57 -33.42 1.02
N LYS A 110 20.53 -32.91 0.36
CA LYS A 110 20.44 -32.92 -1.12
C LYS A 110 21.05 -31.69 -1.78
N HIS A 111 21.58 -30.74 -1.00
CA HIS A 111 22.25 -29.51 -1.48
C HIS A 111 21.37 -28.62 -2.38
N GLN A 112 20.04 -28.62 -2.15
CA GLN A 112 19.09 -27.82 -2.94
C GLN A 112 19.00 -26.38 -2.42
N TYR A 113 20.10 -25.64 -2.42
CA TYR A 113 20.21 -24.28 -1.86
C TYR A 113 19.30 -23.25 -2.50
N TYR A 114 18.80 -23.50 -3.73
CA TYR A 114 17.84 -22.62 -4.38
C TYR A 114 16.54 -22.46 -3.58
N ARG A 115 16.19 -23.43 -2.73
CA ARG A 115 15.01 -23.40 -1.86
C ARG A 115 15.05 -22.28 -0.85
N LEU A 116 16.23 -21.81 -0.46
CA LEU A 116 16.37 -20.62 0.40
C LEU A 116 15.80 -19.37 -0.29
N PHE A 117 15.89 -19.30 -1.60
CA PHE A 117 15.36 -18.19 -2.39
C PHE A 117 13.88 -18.43 -2.78
N THR A 118 13.53 -19.61 -3.25
CA THR A 118 12.16 -19.91 -3.72
C THR A 118 11.15 -19.87 -2.58
N SER A 119 11.53 -20.31 -1.37
CA SER A 119 10.67 -20.26 -0.19
C SER A 119 10.20 -18.85 0.19
N MET A 120 10.95 -17.81 -0.18
CA MET A 120 10.55 -16.42 0.06
C MET A 120 9.26 -16.03 -0.65
N PHE A 121 8.87 -16.75 -1.71
CA PHE A 121 7.67 -16.49 -2.52
C PHE A 121 6.56 -17.51 -2.28
N LEU A 122 6.80 -18.50 -1.42
CA LEU A 122 5.86 -19.56 -1.14
C LEU A 122 5.10 -19.29 0.16
N HIS A 123 3.78 -19.45 0.12
CA HIS A 123 2.92 -19.13 1.25
C HIS A 123 1.96 -20.29 1.56
N PHE A 124 1.97 -20.73 2.83
CA PHE A 124 1.11 -21.78 3.33
C PHE A 124 -0.29 -21.25 3.63
N GLY A 125 -1.17 -21.32 2.62
CA GLY A 125 -2.55 -20.84 2.70
C GLY A 125 -2.70 -19.33 2.52
N ALA A 126 -3.95 -18.91 2.30
CA ALA A 126 -4.29 -17.53 1.99
C ALA A 126 -4.06 -16.57 3.16
N ASP A 127 -4.26 -17.03 4.39
CA ASP A 127 -4.08 -16.19 5.59
C ASP A 127 -2.62 -15.78 5.77
N HIS A 128 -1.69 -16.70 5.54
CA HIS A 128 -0.25 -16.43 5.59
C HIS A 128 0.17 -15.44 4.49
N LEU A 129 -0.30 -15.64 3.25
CA LEU A 129 -0.07 -14.69 2.18
C LEU A 129 -0.59 -13.29 2.55
N LEU A 130 -1.86 -13.20 3.01
CA LEU A 130 -2.48 -11.93 3.34
C LEU A 130 -1.70 -11.15 4.40
N GLN A 131 -1.31 -11.81 5.50
CA GLN A 131 -0.52 -11.19 6.57
C GLN A 131 0.82 -10.67 6.04
N ASN A 132 1.55 -11.48 5.27
CA ASN A 132 2.84 -11.07 4.69
C ASN A 132 2.68 -9.91 3.70
N MET A 133 1.66 -9.93 2.84
CA MET A 133 1.42 -8.84 1.88
C MET A 133 1.03 -7.53 2.59
N LEU A 134 0.23 -7.60 3.66
CA LEU A 134 -0.08 -6.42 4.46
C LEU A 134 1.17 -5.80 5.10
N ILE A 135 2.02 -6.63 5.73
CA ILE A 135 3.28 -6.17 6.32
C ILE A 135 4.18 -5.58 5.24
N LEU A 136 4.29 -6.24 4.08
CA LEU A 136 5.12 -5.78 2.97
C LEU A 136 4.63 -4.43 2.41
N LEU A 137 3.32 -4.21 2.33
CA LEU A 137 2.76 -2.91 1.90
C LEU A 137 2.97 -1.81 2.94
N VAL A 138 2.73 -2.11 4.22
CA VAL A 138 2.82 -1.11 5.30
C VAL A 138 4.26 -0.71 5.60
N ILE A 139 5.19 -1.66 5.61
CA ILE A 139 6.60 -1.42 5.94
C ILE A 139 7.46 -1.25 4.69
N GLY A 140 7.23 -2.05 3.66
CA GLY A 140 8.07 -2.09 2.46
C GLY A 140 7.99 -0.80 1.64
N CYS A 141 6.80 -0.21 1.46
CA CYS A 141 6.67 1.05 0.72
C CYS A 141 7.43 2.23 1.36
N PRO A 142 7.29 2.52 2.67
CA PRO A 142 8.11 3.53 3.35
C PRO A 142 9.61 3.20 3.28
N LEU A 143 9.99 1.94 3.47
CA LEU A 143 11.39 1.52 3.47
C LEU A 143 12.02 1.73 2.09
N GLU A 144 11.35 1.35 0.99
CA GLU A 144 11.84 1.59 -0.37
C GLU A 144 12.04 3.09 -0.65
N ARG A 145 11.17 3.96 -0.13
CA ARG A 145 11.32 5.42 -0.28
C ARG A 145 12.55 5.97 0.42
N ILE A 146 12.84 5.45 1.62
CA ILE A 146 13.97 5.92 2.43
C ILE A 146 15.29 5.39 1.87
N THR A 147 15.35 4.11 1.51
CA THR A 147 16.60 3.44 1.12
C THR A 147 16.87 3.49 -0.38
N GLY A 148 15.84 3.75 -1.19
CA GLY A 148 15.91 3.63 -2.65
C GLY A 148 15.72 2.20 -3.15
N LYS A 149 15.41 2.08 -4.46
CA LYS A 149 14.97 0.83 -5.10
C LYS A 149 15.96 -0.34 -4.95
N LEU A 150 17.23 -0.10 -5.25
CA LEU A 150 18.25 -1.17 -5.24
C LEU A 150 18.57 -1.62 -3.80
N SER A 151 18.74 -0.67 -2.88
CA SER A 151 19.00 -0.99 -1.48
C SER A 151 17.83 -1.73 -0.85
N TYR A 152 16.59 -1.32 -1.16
CA TYR A 152 15.39 -2.01 -0.71
C TYR A 152 15.33 -3.47 -1.21
N LEU A 153 15.62 -3.70 -2.50
CA LEU A 153 15.65 -5.04 -3.07
C LEU A 153 16.72 -5.92 -2.38
N LEU A 154 17.90 -5.37 -2.13
CA LEU A 154 18.97 -6.08 -1.42
C LEU A 154 18.59 -6.39 0.03
N ILE A 155 17.93 -5.46 0.72
CA ILE A 155 17.41 -5.68 2.08
C ILE A 155 16.37 -6.79 2.08
N TYR A 156 15.41 -6.77 1.14
CA TYR A 156 14.37 -7.80 1.03
C TYR A 156 14.98 -9.20 0.81
N ILE A 157 15.86 -9.32 -0.18
CA ILE A 157 16.52 -10.62 -0.48
C ILE A 157 17.39 -11.05 0.70
N GLY A 158 18.20 -10.16 1.27
CA GLY A 158 19.07 -10.46 2.40
C GLY A 158 18.29 -10.91 3.64
N ALA A 159 17.23 -10.20 3.99
CA ALA A 159 16.35 -10.56 5.12
C ALA A 159 15.68 -11.93 4.90
N GLY A 160 15.19 -12.19 3.69
CA GLY A 160 14.59 -13.47 3.34
C GLY A 160 15.58 -14.64 3.43
N LEU A 161 16.79 -14.48 2.88
CA LEU A 161 17.84 -15.51 2.95
C LEU A 161 18.33 -15.76 4.39
N ILE A 162 18.49 -14.70 5.19
CA ILE A 162 18.83 -14.81 6.62
C ILE A 162 17.71 -15.52 7.38
N GLY A 163 16.45 -15.13 7.13
CA GLY A 163 15.29 -15.79 7.76
C GLY A 163 15.20 -17.27 7.43
N ALA A 164 15.37 -17.64 6.15
CA ALA A 164 15.41 -19.03 5.71
C ALA A 164 16.58 -19.78 6.33
N GLY A 165 17.77 -19.21 6.36
CA GLY A 165 18.95 -19.81 6.97
C GLY A 165 18.82 -20.02 8.49
N THR A 166 18.25 -19.05 9.21
CA THR A 166 17.99 -19.20 10.64
C THR A 166 16.93 -20.27 10.91
N SER A 167 15.87 -20.35 10.10
CA SER A 167 14.87 -21.40 10.21
C SER A 167 15.50 -22.80 10.11
N ILE A 168 16.40 -23.03 9.16
CA ILE A 168 17.13 -24.32 9.03
C ILE A 168 17.89 -24.66 10.30
N ILE A 169 18.61 -23.71 10.89
CA ILE A 169 19.41 -23.93 12.09
C ILE A 169 18.53 -24.31 13.29
N PHE A 170 17.40 -23.63 13.47
CA PHE A 170 16.50 -23.89 14.59
C PHE A 170 15.62 -25.13 14.41
N THR A 171 15.32 -25.53 13.17
CA THR A 171 14.51 -26.72 12.87
C THR A 171 15.29 -28.01 13.05
N HIS A 172 16.63 -27.98 12.90
CA HIS A 172 17.49 -29.15 13.05
C HIS A 172 17.39 -29.85 14.44
N GLY A 173 16.97 -29.14 15.49
CA GLY A 173 16.85 -29.70 16.84
C GLY A 173 15.49 -30.29 17.19
N ASN A 174 14.41 -29.96 16.49
CA ASN A 174 13.05 -30.21 16.99
C ASN A 174 12.12 -31.01 16.05
N ASN A 175 12.31 -30.98 14.75
CA ASN A 175 11.53 -31.82 13.83
C ASN A 175 12.08 -31.66 12.39
N PRO A 176 12.58 -32.73 11.73
CA PRO A 176 13.14 -32.64 10.38
C PRO A 176 12.10 -32.34 9.27
N HIS A 177 10.81 -32.33 9.60
CA HIS A 177 9.71 -32.14 8.64
C HIS A 177 8.84 -30.89 8.91
N THR A 178 9.31 -29.93 9.70
CA THR A 178 8.58 -28.66 9.86
C THR A 178 9.01 -27.65 8.80
N VAL A 179 8.07 -27.34 7.97
CA VAL A 179 8.09 -26.29 6.94
C VAL A 179 7.75 -24.94 7.58
#